data_64aaba66bc7271161a87957c72f79359
#
_entry.id   64aaba66bc7271161a87957c72f79359
#
_cell.length_a   1.000
_cell.length_b   1.000
_cell.length_c   1.000
_cell.angle_alpha   90.00
_cell.angle_beta   90.00
_cell.angle_gamma   90.00
#
_symmetry.space_group_name_H-M   'P 1'
#
loop_
_entity.id
_entity.type
_entity.pdbx_description
1 polymer ?
#
loop_
_entity_poly.entity_id
_entity_poly.type
_entity_poly.pdbx_seq_one_letter_code
_entity_poly.pdbx_strand_id
1 'polypeptide(L)'
;MELNKIYNEDCLVGMKKIPDASVDCVICDLPYGVLNKQSEGGGWDSIIPLEPLWKEYLRITKPNAAIVLFCQGMFTAQLMMSQPKLWKYNLIWSKQRVTGFLNANKMFLRSHEDIAVFYQKQPVYNPQMVKCAPHQRNHRRGDGSHSLNRGCYGDHKEVPTIVSDEKFPRSILCFDKEHSADTFHPTQKPVALIQYLIRTYSNEGDTILDNCMGSGTTAIACIREKRNFIGFELNKEYYDKACKRIKLEMMQPSLF
;
A
#
# COMPACT_ATOMS: atom_id res chain seq x y z
N MET A 1 7.57 -1.99 -21.52
CA MET A 1 6.64 -0.84 -21.34
C MET A 1 7.43 0.38 -20.95
N GLU A 2 6.93 1.58 -21.24
CA GLU A 2 7.55 2.83 -20.81
C GLU A 2 7.28 3.06 -19.31
N LEU A 3 8.29 3.54 -18.59
CA LEU A 3 8.15 3.97 -17.20
C LEU A 3 7.43 5.33 -17.10
N ASN A 4 6.92 5.62 -15.91
CA ASN A 4 6.24 6.86 -15.59
C ASN A 4 4.99 7.13 -16.44
N LYS A 5 4.24 6.04 -16.71
CA LYS A 5 3.07 6.06 -17.58
C LYS A 5 1.93 5.22 -17.01
N ILE A 6 0.71 5.71 -17.21
CA ILE A 6 -0.52 4.94 -17.02
C ILE A 6 -0.99 4.45 -18.39
N TYR A 7 -1.56 3.25 -18.45
CA TYR A 7 -2.12 2.63 -19.65
C TYR A 7 -3.62 2.40 -19.45
N ASN A 8 -4.43 2.83 -20.43
CA ASN A 8 -5.87 2.60 -20.39
C ASN A 8 -6.18 1.22 -21.00
N GLU A 9 -6.01 0.18 -20.22
CA GLU A 9 -6.27 -1.20 -20.60
C GLU A 9 -6.51 -2.09 -19.38
N ASP A 10 -7.03 -3.29 -19.62
CA ASP A 10 -7.13 -4.32 -18.58
C ASP A 10 -5.75 -4.69 -18.03
N CYS A 11 -5.62 -4.70 -16.71
CA CYS A 11 -4.34 -4.91 -16.06
C CYS A 11 -3.75 -6.32 -16.30
N LEU A 12 -4.60 -7.36 -16.43
CA LEU A 12 -4.11 -8.71 -16.73
C LEU A 12 -3.58 -8.84 -18.18
N VAL A 13 -4.06 -7.98 -19.08
CA VAL A 13 -3.52 -7.87 -20.44
C VAL A 13 -2.25 -7.03 -20.43
N GLY A 14 -2.28 -5.89 -19.77
CA GLY A 14 -1.17 -4.96 -19.70
C GLY A 14 0.06 -5.54 -19.00
N MET A 15 -0.12 -6.21 -17.86
CA MET A 15 0.98 -6.82 -17.12
C MET A 15 1.78 -7.83 -17.93
N LYS A 16 1.17 -8.55 -18.89
CA LYS A 16 1.89 -9.47 -19.81
C LYS A 16 2.97 -8.78 -20.64
N LYS A 17 2.89 -7.46 -20.80
CA LYS A 17 3.86 -6.65 -21.54
C LYS A 17 5.03 -6.17 -20.68
N ILE A 18 4.94 -6.34 -19.35
CA ILE A 18 6.00 -5.99 -18.41
C ILE A 18 7.04 -7.12 -18.41
N PRO A 19 8.34 -6.81 -18.51
CA PRO A 19 9.39 -7.81 -18.42
C PRO A 19 9.39 -8.57 -17.09
N ASP A 20 9.87 -9.80 -17.08
CA ASP A 20 10.05 -10.59 -15.87
C ASP A 20 11.01 -9.91 -14.91
N ALA A 21 10.74 -10.02 -13.60
CA ALA A 21 11.59 -9.52 -12.52
C ALA A 21 12.06 -8.06 -12.69
N SER A 22 11.17 -7.18 -13.20
CA SER A 22 11.46 -5.76 -13.48
C SER A 22 10.80 -4.78 -12.52
N VAL A 23 9.86 -5.24 -11.68
CA VAL A 23 9.12 -4.42 -10.72
C VAL A 23 9.69 -4.62 -9.33
N ASP A 24 10.01 -3.51 -8.64
CA ASP A 24 10.61 -3.50 -7.31
C ASP A 24 9.57 -3.57 -6.19
N CYS A 25 8.39 -3.00 -6.41
CA CYS A 25 7.29 -3.03 -5.44
C CYS A 25 5.93 -2.92 -6.15
N VAL A 26 4.92 -3.59 -5.61
CA VAL A 26 3.52 -3.41 -6.01
C VAL A 26 2.80 -2.70 -4.87
N ILE A 27 2.11 -1.59 -5.16
CA ILE A 27 1.20 -0.92 -4.23
C ILE A 27 -0.10 -0.68 -4.97
N CYS A 28 -1.16 -1.38 -4.57
CA CYS A 28 -2.41 -1.36 -5.31
C CYS A 28 -3.64 -1.41 -4.40
N ASP A 29 -4.65 -0.63 -4.75
CA ASP A 29 -6.00 -0.68 -4.19
C ASP A 29 -6.88 -1.51 -5.13
N LEU A 30 -6.92 -2.82 -4.89
CA LEU A 30 -7.71 -3.74 -5.71
C LEU A 30 -9.22 -3.47 -5.58
N PRO A 31 -10.04 -3.77 -6.58
CA PRO A 31 -11.50 -3.74 -6.43
C PRO A 31 -11.97 -4.88 -5.51
N TYR A 32 -12.80 -4.54 -4.51
CA TYR A 32 -13.25 -5.49 -3.47
C TYR A 32 -14.57 -6.20 -3.81
N GLY A 33 -15.28 -5.76 -4.86
CA GLY A 33 -16.60 -6.30 -5.24
C GLY A 33 -17.74 -5.97 -4.27
N VAL A 34 -17.59 -4.91 -3.48
CA VAL A 34 -18.55 -4.52 -2.43
C VAL A 34 -19.50 -3.40 -2.85
N LEU A 35 -19.19 -2.68 -3.92
CA LEU A 35 -20.05 -1.63 -4.45
C LEU A 35 -21.17 -2.23 -5.30
N ASN A 36 -22.37 -1.65 -5.16
CA ASN A 36 -23.57 -2.19 -5.80
C ASN A 36 -23.44 -2.13 -7.33
N LYS A 37 -23.48 -3.29 -7.98
CA LYS A 37 -23.38 -3.42 -9.44
C LYS A 37 -24.50 -2.71 -10.21
N GLN A 38 -25.57 -2.32 -9.53
CA GLN A 38 -26.74 -1.64 -10.11
C GLN A 38 -26.63 -0.12 -10.09
N SER A 39 -25.66 0.46 -9.40
CA SER A 39 -25.41 1.89 -9.48
C SER A 39 -24.68 2.22 -10.79
N GLU A 40 -25.16 3.23 -11.54
CA GLU A 40 -24.42 3.78 -12.66
C GLU A 40 -22.96 4.10 -12.22
N GLY A 41 -21.98 3.39 -12.77
CA GLY A 41 -20.56 3.48 -12.41
C GLY A 41 -20.01 2.37 -11.50
N GLY A 42 -20.80 1.44 -10.97
CA GLY A 42 -20.34 0.35 -10.11
C GLY A 42 -19.66 -0.82 -10.84
N GLY A 43 -19.64 -0.81 -12.17
CA GLY A 43 -19.08 -1.91 -12.97
C GLY A 43 -17.56 -2.07 -12.87
N TRP A 44 -16.85 -1.07 -12.39
CA TRP A 44 -15.41 -1.12 -12.17
C TRP A 44 -15.00 -1.86 -10.88
N ASP A 45 -15.90 -2.01 -9.89
CA ASP A 45 -15.63 -2.74 -8.64
C ASP A 45 -15.88 -4.25 -8.80
N SER A 46 -15.35 -4.84 -9.83
CA SER A 46 -15.37 -6.29 -10.04
C SER A 46 -14.05 -6.89 -9.58
N ILE A 47 -14.11 -7.91 -8.70
CA ILE A 47 -12.92 -8.60 -8.20
C ILE A 47 -12.12 -9.15 -9.38
N ILE A 48 -10.85 -8.78 -9.46
CA ILE A 48 -9.91 -9.34 -10.43
C ILE A 48 -9.65 -10.80 -10.06
N PRO A 49 -9.71 -11.76 -10.99
CA PRO A 49 -9.39 -13.15 -10.71
C PRO A 49 -8.00 -13.30 -10.09
N LEU A 50 -7.95 -13.81 -8.85
CA LEU A 50 -6.72 -13.81 -8.05
C LEU A 50 -5.63 -14.73 -8.63
N GLU A 51 -5.99 -15.87 -9.21
CA GLU A 51 -5.02 -16.81 -9.77
C GLU A 51 -4.19 -16.19 -10.91
N PRO A 52 -4.77 -15.65 -11.99
CA PRO A 52 -4.01 -14.96 -13.03
C PRO A 52 -3.30 -13.70 -12.51
N LEU A 53 -3.87 -12.97 -11.55
CA LEU A 53 -3.23 -11.81 -10.94
C LEU A 53 -1.92 -12.20 -10.24
N TRP A 54 -1.93 -13.23 -9.40
CA TRP A 54 -0.74 -13.72 -8.71
C TRP A 54 0.29 -14.30 -9.68
N LYS A 55 -0.16 -14.96 -10.75
CA LYS A 55 0.76 -15.46 -11.79
C LYS A 55 1.58 -14.32 -12.39
N GLU A 56 0.93 -13.20 -12.73
CA GLU A 56 1.63 -12.04 -13.28
C GLU A 56 2.47 -11.33 -12.21
N TYR A 57 1.96 -11.11 -10.99
CA TYR A 57 2.74 -10.51 -9.91
C TYR A 57 4.05 -11.28 -9.66
N LEU A 58 3.99 -12.61 -9.56
CA LEU A 58 5.16 -13.45 -9.31
C LEU A 58 6.15 -13.47 -10.47
N ARG A 59 5.68 -13.27 -11.69
CA ARG A 59 6.52 -13.19 -12.89
C ARG A 59 7.26 -11.86 -12.98
N ILE A 60 6.52 -10.75 -12.81
CA ILE A 60 7.06 -9.40 -13.08
C ILE A 60 7.83 -8.81 -11.90
N THR A 61 7.54 -9.23 -10.66
CA THR A 61 8.23 -8.71 -9.49
C THR A 61 9.59 -9.36 -9.28
N LYS A 62 10.53 -8.57 -8.79
CA LYS A 62 11.83 -9.10 -8.32
C LYS A 62 11.62 -10.03 -7.12
N PRO A 63 12.50 -11.01 -6.88
CA PRO A 63 12.34 -11.96 -5.76
C PRO A 63 12.26 -11.32 -4.37
N ASN A 64 12.81 -10.13 -4.21
CA ASN A 64 12.78 -9.32 -2.99
C ASN A 64 11.83 -8.12 -3.10
N ALA A 65 10.84 -8.17 -3.97
CA ALA A 65 9.80 -7.14 -4.05
C ALA A 65 8.76 -7.32 -2.94
N ALA A 66 8.27 -6.22 -2.40
CA ALA A 66 7.04 -6.20 -1.59
C ALA A 66 5.82 -6.06 -2.48
N ILE A 67 4.74 -6.79 -2.16
CA ILE A 67 3.43 -6.63 -2.77
C ILE A 67 2.48 -6.17 -1.65
N VAL A 68 2.02 -4.94 -1.75
CA VAL A 68 1.26 -4.21 -0.72
C VAL A 68 -0.13 -3.92 -1.27
N LEU A 69 -1.13 -4.61 -0.78
CA LEU A 69 -2.48 -4.59 -1.34
C LEU A 69 -3.48 -4.08 -0.31
N PHE A 70 -4.22 -3.05 -0.66
CA PHE A 70 -5.36 -2.61 0.14
C PHE A 70 -6.49 -3.63 0.03
N CYS A 71 -7.17 -3.85 1.15
CA CYS A 71 -8.25 -4.83 1.22
C CYS A 71 -9.17 -4.52 2.40
N GLN A 72 -10.35 -5.16 2.42
CA GLN A 72 -11.33 -4.96 3.49
C GLN A 72 -12.30 -6.13 3.62
N GLY A 73 -12.66 -6.46 4.87
CA GLY A 73 -13.69 -7.43 5.19
C GLY A 73 -13.40 -8.83 4.65
N MET A 74 -14.36 -9.47 3.99
CA MET A 74 -14.19 -10.83 3.46
C MET A 74 -13.13 -10.89 2.37
N PHE A 75 -12.95 -9.81 1.59
CA PHE A 75 -11.92 -9.75 0.57
C PHE A 75 -10.50 -9.85 1.18
N THR A 76 -10.28 -9.29 2.38
CA THR A 76 -9.01 -9.48 3.12
C THR A 76 -8.70 -10.96 3.33
N ALA A 77 -9.69 -11.73 3.81
CA ALA A 77 -9.51 -13.18 4.04
C ALA A 77 -9.25 -13.94 2.74
N GLN A 78 -10.01 -13.66 1.68
CA GLN A 78 -9.82 -14.26 0.37
C GLN A 78 -8.43 -13.99 -0.19
N LEU A 79 -7.98 -12.74 -0.10
CA LEU A 79 -6.67 -12.32 -0.57
C LEU A 79 -5.53 -13.02 0.19
N MET A 80 -5.60 -13.07 1.53
CA MET A 80 -4.62 -13.77 2.36
C MET A 80 -4.58 -15.28 2.05
N MET A 81 -5.74 -15.91 1.93
CA MET A 81 -5.87 -17.34 1.65
C MET A 81 -5.47 -17.70 0.22
N SER A 82 -5.50 -16.75 -0.72
CA SER A 82 -5.05 -16.99 -2.09
C SER A 82 -3.53 -17.22 -2.19
N GLN A 83 -2.74 -16.66 -1.25
CA GLN A 83 -1.28 -16.83 -1.19
C GLN A 83 -0.76 -16.89 0.26
N PRO A 84 -1.13 -17.90 1.06
CA PRO A 84 -0.83 -17.95 2.48
C PRO A 84 0.68 -18.07 2.79
N LYS A 85 1.48 -18.61 1.86
CA LYS A 85 2.95 -18.67 2.01
C LYS A 85 3.64 -17.33 1.78
N LEU A 86 3.07 -16.48 0.93
CA LEU A 86 3.60 -15.16 0.61
C LEU A 86 3.10 -14.10 1.58
N TRP A 87 1.90 -14.24 2.12
CA TRP A 87 1.37 -13.32 3.13
C TRP A 87 2.26 -13.33 4.38
N LYS A 88 2.55 -12.15 4.90
CA LYS A 88 3.42 -11.98 6.08
C LYS A 88 2.72 -11.29 7.24
N TYR A 89 2.06 -10.17 6.97
CA TYR A 89 1.32 -9.40 7.98
C TYR A 89 0.37 -8.41 7.33
N ASN A 90 -0.53 -7.86 8.14
CA ASN A 90 -1.36 -6.74 7.76
C ASN A 90 -0.91 -5.47 8.49
N LEU A 91 -1.00 -4.35 7.79
CA LEU A 91 -1.06 -3.02 8.37
C LEU A 91 -2.52 -2.57 8.41
N ILE A 92 -2.85 -1.70 9.35
CA ILE A 92 -4.19 -1.12 9.49
C ILE A 92 -4.09 0.38 9.18
N TRP A 93 -4.76 0.81 8.12
CA TRP A 93 -4.95 2.24 7.92
C TRP A 93 -6.15 2.71 8.72
N SER A 94 -5.87 3.47 9.81
CA SER A 94 -6.87 4.12 10.62
C SER A 94 -7.30 5.44 9.96
N LYS A 95 -8.60 5.55 9.67
CA LYS A 95 -9.23 6.73 9.06
C LYS A 95 -9.85 7.59 10.15
N GLN A 96 -9.66 8.91 10.12
CA GLN A 96 -10.39 9.80 11.03
C GLN A 96 -11.89 9.84 10.70
N ARG A 97 -12.23 9.83 9.40
CA ARG A 97 -13.63 9.80 8.96
C ARG A 97 -14.11 8.35 8.84
N VAL A 98 -15.13 8.05 9.64
CA VAL A 98 -15.79 6.74 9.62
C VAL A 98 -16.74 6.61 8.42
N THR A 99 -17.06 5.37 8.05
CA THR A 99 -18.01 5.04 6.97
C THR A 99 -19.08 4.06 7.49
N GLY A 100 -20.19 3.91 6.75
CA GLY A 100 -21.25 2.96 7.10
C GLY A 100 -22.38 3.54 7.93
N PHE A 101 -22.61 4.85 7.92
CA PHE A 101 -23.62 5.56 8.70
C PHE A 101 -25.03 4.97 8.56
N LEU A 102 -25.41 4.44 7.41
CA LEU A 102 -26.73 3.80 7.22
C LEU A 102 -26.95 2.57 8.13
N ASN A 103 -25.87 2.02 8.65
CA ASN A 103 -25.91 0.86 9.55
C ASN A 103 -25.52 1.21 10.99
N ALA A 104 -25.43 2.49 11.35
CA ALA A 104 -24.97 2.93 12.67
C ALA A 104 -25.74 2.33 13.85
N ASN A 105 -27.04 2.05 13.67
CA ASN A 105 -27.89 1.43 14.67
C ASN A 105 -27.84 -0.12 14.67
N LYS A 106 -27.06 -0.74 13.77
CA LYS A 106 -26.98 -2.20 13.61
C LYS A 106 -25.59 -2.76 13.83
N MET A 107 -24.54 -1.96 13.59
CA MET A 107 -23.14 -2.37 13.72
C MET A 107 -22.23 -1.17 13.94
N PHE A 108 -21.00 -1.45 14.36
CA PHE A 108 -19.97 -0.42 14.50
C PHE A 108 -19.66 0.27 13.18
N LEU A 109 -19.44 1.58 13.24
CA LEU A 109 -18.97 2.36 12.11
C LEU A 109 -17.54 1.94 11.76
N ARG A 110 -17.28 1.84 10.48
CA ARG A 110 -15.98 1.39 9.98
C ARG A 110 -14.99 2.55 9.96
N SER A 111 -13.90 2.42 10.73
CA SER A 111 -12.87 3.43 10.91
C SER A 111 -11.51 3.04 10.32
N HIS A 112 -11.39 1.88 9.67
CA HIS A 112 -10.12 1.40 9.15
C HIS A 112 -10.28 0.63 7.82
N GLU A 113 -9.15 0.44 7.15
CA GLU A 113 -8.94 -0.52 6.07
C GLU A 113 -7.69 -1.35 6.36
N ASP A 114 -7.66 -2.58 5.86
CA ASP A 114 -6.49 -3.44 5.93
C ASP A 114 -5.56 -3.16 4.76
N ILE A 115 -4.26 -3.38 4.98
CA ILE A 115 -3.22 -3.38 3.95
C ILE A 115 -2.43 -4.67 4.13
N ALA A 116 -2.64 -5.64 3.25
CA ALA A 116 -1.97 -6.92 3.31
C ALA A 116 -0.61 -6.86 2.61
N VAL A 117 0.43 -7.33 3.29
CA VAL A 117 1.82 -7.32 2.81
C VAL A 117 2.27 -8.74 2.50
N PHE A 118 2.72 -8.93 1.26
CA PHE A 118 3.19 -10.20 0.72
C PHE A 118 4.60 -10.05 0.17
N TYR A 119 5.43 -11.07 0.32
CA TYR A 119 6.73 -11.20 -0.35
C TYR A 119 7.28 -12.63 -0.33
N GLN A 120 8.17 -12.93 -1.28
CA GLN A 120 8.87 -14.22 -1.34
C GLN A 120 10.11 -14.20 -0.44
N LYS A 121 11.00 -13.22 -0.64
CA LYS A 121 12.19 -12.98 0.15
C LYS A 121 12.05 -11.63 0.84
N GLN A 122 12.78 -11.43 1.94
CA GLN A 122 12.76 -10.16 2.67
C GLN A 122 12.96 -9.00 1.69
N PRO A 123 12.00 -8.09 1.58
CA PRO A 123 12.09 -6.93 0.69
C PRO A 123 12.96 -5.83 1.28
N VAL A 124 13.19 -4.79 0.50
CA VAL A 124 13.62 -3.49 1.03
C VAL A 124 12.66 -3.10 2.16
N TYR A 125 13.21 -2.74 3.30
CA TYR A 125 12.44 -2.26 4.43
C TYR A 125 13.16 -1.09 5.08
N ASN A 126 12.68 0.11 4.83
CA ASN A 126 13.17 1.36 5.39
C ASN A 126 12.18 1.81 6.48
N PRO A 127 12.42 1.47 7.77
CA PRO A 127 11.49 1.81 8.82
C PRO A 127 11.37 3.33 8.96
N GLN A 128 10.15 3.85 8.84
CA GLN A 128 9.86 5.27 9.02
C GLN A 128 9.79 5.57 10.52
N MET A 129 10.96 5.89 11.11
CA MET A 129 11.12 6.09 12.54
C MET A 129 10.26 7.26 13.04
N VAL A 130 9.68 7.12 14.22
CA VAL A 130 8.80 8.10 14.84
C VAL A 130 9.49 8.71 16.06
N LYS A 131 9.67 10.04 16.08
CA LYS A 131 10.19 10.75 17.25
C LYS A 131 9.26 10.57 18.45
N CYS A 132 9.82 10.30 19.60
CA CYS A 132 9.07 10.16 20.85
C CYS A 132 9.41 11.27 21.83
N ALA A 133 8.43 11.60 22.68
CA ALA A 133 8.65 12.56 23.76
C ALA A 133 9.74 12.06 24.73
N PRO A 134 10.51 12.95 25.40
CA PRO A 134 11.63 12.58 26.28
C PRO A 134 11.29 11.51 27.33
N HIS A 135 10.06 11.56 27.89
CA HIS A 135 9.58 10.57 28.88
C HIS A 135 9.22 9.20 28.26
N GLN A 136 9.17 9.10 26.94
CA GLN A 136 8.85 7.86 26.21
C GLN A 136 10.09 7.23 25.57
N ARG A 137 11.30 7.73 25.86
CA ARG A 137 12.55 7.17 25.35
C ARG A 137 12.65 5.69 25.70
N ASN A 138 13.02 4.88 24.74
CA ASN A 138 13.26 3.47 24.97
C ASN A 138 14.53 3.30 25.80
N HIS A 139 14.36 2.98 27.06
CA HIS A 139 15.43 2.43 27.89
C HIS A 139 15.41 0.91 27.70
N ARG A 140 16.09 0.39 26.70
CA ARG A 140 16.44 -1.04 26.69
C ARG A 140 17.54 -1.20 27.75
N ARG A 141 17.17 -1.76 28.89
CA ARG A 141 18.14 -2.13 29.92
C ARG A 141 18.93 -3.32 29.40
N GLY A 142 20.26 -3.19 29.28
CA GLY A 142 21.20 -4.27 28.97
C GLY A 142 21.57 -5.11 30.19
N ASP A 143 20.64 -5.30 31.14
CA ASP A 143 20.91 -5.93 32.45
C ASP A 143 20.67 -7.46 32.50
N GLY A 144 20.54 -8.11 31.36
CA GLY A 144 20.36 -9.57 31.33
C GLY A 144 19.10 -10.11 32.01
N SER A 145 18.25 -9.24 32.58
CA SER A 145 17.10 -9.63 33.41
C SER A 145 15.88 -10.09 32.60
N HIS A 146 15.91 -10.10 31.28
CA HIS A 146 14.79 -10.47 30.41
C HIS A 146 14.80 -11.92 29.93
N SER A 147 15.33 -12.82 30.74
CA SER A 147 15.35 -14.24 30.44
C SER A 147 13.98 -14.93 30.44
N LEU A 148 12.93 -14.28 30.89
CA LEU A 148 11.62 -14.90 31.12
C LEU A 148 10.82 -15.25 29.86
N ASN A 149 11.22 -14.76 28.67
CA ASN A 149 10.50 -15.03 27.42
C ASN A 149 11.34 -15.69 26.32
N ARG A 150 12.47 -16.30 26.66
CA ARG A 150 13.36 -16.97 25.69
C ARG A 150 12.66 -18.09 24.89
N GLY A 151 11.70 -18.77 25.51
CA GLY A 151 10.99 -19.89 24.87
C GLY A 151 9.98 -19.48 23.78
N CYS A 152 9.44 -18.25 23.80
CA CYS A 152 8.40 -17.83 22.85
C CYS A 152 8.94 -17.14 21.58
N TYR A 153 10.14 -16.56 21.65
CA TYR A 153 10.70 -15.74 20.56
C TYR A 153 12.02 -16.26 20.00
N GLY A 154 12.47 -17.43 20.42
CA GLY A 154 13.76 -18.01 20.03
C GLY A 154 14.97 -17.33 20.67
N ASP A 155 16.16 -17.75 20.27
CA ASP A 155 17.41 -17.19 20.77
C ASP A 155 17.70 -15.85 20.08
N HIS A 156 17.67 -14.77 20.85
CA HIS A 156 18.09 -13.45 20.38
C HIS A 156 19.49 -13.13 20.89
N LYS A 157 20.36 -12.63 20.01
CA LYS A 157 21.65 -12.07 20.40
C LYS A 157 21.40 -10.86 21.29
N GLU A 158 22.16 -10.75 22.36
CA GLU A 158 22.16 -9.54 23.22
C GLU A 158 22.53 -8.32 22.37
N VAL A 159 21.67 -7.32 22.39
CA VAL A 159 21.92 -6.04 21.71
C VAL A 159 22.19 -5.01 22.79
N PRO A 160 23.28 -4.23 22.68
CA PRO A 160 23.59 -3.18 23.63
C PRO A 160 22.44 -2.18 23.75
N THR A 161 22.27 -1.64 24.97
CA THR A 161 21.21 -0.65 25.25
C THR A 161 21.50 0.62 24.45
N ILE A 162 20.67 0.89 23.45
CA ILE A 162 20.67 2.15 22.73
C ILE A 162 19.55 3.01 23.29
N VAL A 163 19.90 4.17 23.85
CA VAL A 163 18.92 5.19 24.22
C VAL A 163 18.59 5.95 22.93
N SER A 164 17.38 5.77 22.42
CA SER A 164 16.92 6.46 21.22
C SER A 164 15.67 7.28 21.57
N ASP A 165 15.59 8.49 21.05
CA ASP A 165 14.40 9.33 21.03
C ASP A 165 13.46 8.99 19.86
N GLU A 166 13.79 7.95 19.11
CA GLU A 166 12.99 7.42 18.03
C GLU A 166 12.47 6.02 18.35
N LYS A 167 11.29 5.71 17.85
CA LYS A 167 10.63 4.41 17.93
C LYS A 167 10.38 3.83 16.55
N PHE A 168 10.47 2.52 16.47
CA PHE A 168 10.05 1.81 15.25
C PHE A 168 8.55 2.05 14.96
N PRO A 169 8.18 2.10 13.66
CA PRO A 169 6.80 2.28 13.25
C PRO A 169 5.92 1.13 13.77
N ARG A 170 4.63 1.42 13.94
CA ARG A 170 3.63 0.45 14.37
C ARG A 170 2.78 0.01 13.18
N SER A 171 2.09 -1.12 13.33
CA SER A 171 1.20 -1.67 12.31
C SER A 171 -0.09 -0.85 12.09
N ILE A 172 -0.41 0.11 12.95
CA ILE A 172 -1.54 1.03 12.78
C ILE A 172 -1.01 2.35 12.24
N LEU A 173 -1.44 2.69 11.04
CA LEU A 173 -1.06 3.89 10.29
C LEU A 173 -2.21 4.90 10.35
N CYS A 174 -1.95 6.10 10.86
CA CYS A 174 -2.95 7.16 10.98
C CYS A 174 -2.70 8.20 9.90
N PHE A 175 -3.52 8.20 8.86
CA PHE A 175 -3.49 9.17 7.76
C PHE A 175 -4.91 9.64 7.45
N ASP A 176 -5.08 10.95 7.36
CA ASP A 176 -6.37 11.54 7.01
C ASP A 176 -6.69 11.33 5.54
N LYS A 177 -7.98 11.20 5.24
CA LYS A 177 -8.45 11.27 3.86
C LYS A 177 -8.26 12.70 3.33
N GLU A 178 -7.93 12.82 2.06
CA GLU A 178 -7.96 14.09 1.36
C GLU A 178 -9.36 14.73 1.42
N HIS A 179 -9.45 16.05 1.38
CA HIS A 179 -10.73 16.74 1.38
C HIS A 179 -11.56 16.37 0.15
N SER A 180 -12.88 16.26 0.32
CA SER A 180 -13.78 15.83 -0.76
C SER A 180 -13.76 16.77 -1.98
N ALA A 181 -13.38 18.04 -1.80
CA ALA A 181 -13.20 19.00 -2.89
C ALA A 181 -12.02 18.65 -3.82
N ASP A 182 -11.02 17.94 -3.29
CA ASP A 182 -9.79 17.58 -4.01
C ASP A 182 -9.85 16.15 -4.56
N THR A 183 -10.97 15.44 -4.35
CA THR A 183 -11.13 14.05 -4.76
C THR A 183 -12.17 13.90 -5.86
N PHE A 184 -11.80 13.27 -6.96
CA PHE A 184 -12.73 12.92 -8.04
C PHE A 184 -13.02 11.41 -8.12
N HIS A 185 -12.29 10.61 -7.36
CA HIS A 185 -12.51 9.15 -7.27
C HIS A 185 -13.06 8.80 -5.88
N PRO A 186 -14.15 8.01 -5.79
CA PRO A 186 -14.84 7.78 -4.52
C PRO A 186 -14.00 7.05 -3.47
N THR A 187 -13.02 6.25 -3.91
CA THR A 187 -12.12 5.47 -3.05
C THR A 187 -10.68 5.99 -3.05
N GLN A 188 -10.46 7.24 -3.46
CA GLN A 188 -9.12 7.83 -3.52
C GLN A 188 -8.39 7.69 -2.19
N LYS A 189 -7.18 7.11 -2.25
CA LYS A 189 -6.30 6.97 -1.09
C LYS A 189 -5.51 8.27 -0.86
N PRO A 190 -5.16 8.59 0.41
CA PRO A 190 -4.31 9.75 0.70
C PRO A 190 -2.92 9.59 0.09
N VAL A 191 -2.43 10.65 -0.58
CA VAL A 191 -1.07 10.65 -1.15
C VAL A 191 -0.02 10.39 -0.06
N ALA A 192 -0.17 10.99 1.12
CA ALA A 192 0.76 10.82 2.24
C ALA A 192 0.88 9.35 2.72
N LEU A 193 -0.22 8.59 2.70
CA LEU A 193 -0.20 7.17 3.04
C LEU A 193 0.59 6.37 1.98
N ILE A 194 0.35 6.63 0.70
CA ILE A 194 1.06 5.94 -0.37
C ILE A 194 2.55 6.30 -0.36
N GLN A 195 2.91 7.58 -0.15
CA GLN A 195 4.31 8.01 0.02
C GLN A 195 4.99 7.26 1.17
N TYR A 196 4.31 7.12 2.31
CA TYR A 196 4.82 6.36 3.45
C TYR A 196 5.12 4.90 3.09
N LEU A 197 4.21 4.23 2.38
CA LEU A 197 4.40 2.85 1.93
C LEU A 197 5.52 2.74 0.90
N ILE A 198 5.60 3.66 -0.06
CA ILE A 198 6.67 3.73 -1.06
C ILE A 198 8.04 3.87 -0.39
N ARG A 199 8.19 4.83 0.53
CA ARG A 199 9.46 5.00 1.28
C ARG A 199 9.84 3.76 2.06
N THR A 200 8.85 3.07 2.64
CA THR A 200 9.07 1.87 3.45
C THR A 200 9.57 0.70 2.62
N TYR A 201 8.99 0.47 1.44
CA TYR A 201 9.21 -0.77 0.68
C TYR A 201 10.01 -0.59 -0.62
N SER A 202 10.58 0.58 -0.85
CA SER A 202 11.40 0.85 -2.05
C SER A 202 12.49 1.89 -1.79
N ASN A 203 13.45 1.96 -2.71
CA ASN A 203 14.49 2.97 -2.76
C ASN A 203 14.22 3.96 -3.91
N GLU A 204 14.90 5.13 -3.91
CA GLU A 204 14.86 6.07 -5.03
C GLU A 204 15.27 5.37 -6.33
N GLY A 205 14.56 5.63 -7.42
CA GLY A 205 14.79 5.03 -8.72
C GLY A 205 14.09 3.67 -8.95
N ASP A 206 13.59 3.02 -7.89
CA ASP A 206 12.83 1.76 -8.00
C ASP A 206 11.53 1.94 -8.79
N THR A 207 11.05 0.86 -9.40
CA THR A 207 9.81 0.82 -10.18
C THR A 207 8.66 0.27 -9.36
N ILE A 208 7.61 1.06 -9.20
CA ILE A 208 6.39 0.73 -8.50
C ILE A 208 5.28 0.39 -9.50
N LEU A 209 4.58 -0.71 -9.29
CA LEU A 209 3.39 -1.07 -10.06
C LEU A 209 2.12 -0.75 -9.26
N ASP A 210 1.17 -0.10 -9.91
CA ASP A 210 -0.22 -0.03 -9.47
C ASP A 210 -1.13 -0.46 -10.62
N ASN A 211 -1.69 -1.64 -10.52
CA ASN A 211 -2.51 -2.22 -11.57
C ASN A 211 -4.00 -1.81 -11.53
N CYS A 212 -4.39 -0.94 -10.58
CA CYS A 212 -5.72 -0.34 -10.46
C CYS A 212 -5.57 1.14 -10.09
N MET A 213 -4.95 1.92 -10.97
CA MET A 213 -4.42 3.27 -10.69
C MET A 213 -5.47 4.28 -10.24
N GLY A 214 -6.73 4.13 -10.64
CA GLY A 214 -7.84 4.98 -10.24
C GLY A 214 -7.57 6.46 -10.45
N SER A 215 -7.43 7.19 -9.35
CA SER A 215 -7.16 8.64 -9.35
C SER A 215 -5.70 9.03 -9.64
N GLY A 216 -4.78 8.08 -9.81
CA GLY A 216 -3.36 8.36 -10.02
C GLY A 216 -2.58 8.68 -8.74
N THR A 217 -3.12 8.37 -7.57
CA THR A 217 -2.47 8.70 -6.29
C THR A 217 -1.10 8.05 -6.16
N THR A 218 -0.96 6.78 -6.57
CA THR A 218 0.33 6.07 -6.53
C THR A 218 1.36 6.73 -7.44
N ALA A 219 0.95 7.17 -8.64
CA ALA A 219 1.84 7.88 -9.55
C ALA A 219 2.32 9.23 -8.96
N ILE A 220 1.41 10.01 -8.36
CA ILE A 220 1.77 11.27 -7.67
C ILE A 220 2.78 11.00 -6.54
N ALA A 221 2.52 9.99 -5.73
CA ALA A 221 3.41 9.61 -4.64
C ALA A 221 4.79 9.17 -5.17
N CYS A 222 4.85 8.40 -6.26
CA CYS A 222 6.10 8.01 -6.90
C CYS A 222 6.91 9.21 -7.39
N ILE A 223 6.27 10.17 -8.05
CA ILE A 223 6.93 11.41 -8.51
C ILE A 223 7.56 12.15 -7.33
N ARG A 224 6.80 12.38 -6.26
CA ARG A 224 7.28 13.07 -5.06
C ARG A 224 8.42 12.36 -4.35
N GLU A 225 8.41 11.03 -4.39
CA GLU A 225 9.42 10.19 -3.74
C GLU A 225 10.54 9.75 -4.70
N LYS A 226 10.61 10.27 -5.91
CA LYS A 226 11.62 9.96 -6.94
C LYS A 226 11.68 8.46 -7.29
N ARG A 227 10.51 7.82 -7.41
CA ARG A 227 10.37 6.45 -7.89
C ARG A 227 9.76 6.48 -9.29
N ASN A 228 10.07 5.44 -10.08
CA ASN A 228 9.37 5.20 -11.33
C ASN A 228 8.04 4.48 -11.05
N PHE A 229 7.09 4.61 -11.97
CA PHE A 229 5.84 3.88 -11.88
C PHE A 229 5.40 3.30 -13.22
N ILE A 230 4.61 2.24 -13.15
CA ILE A 230 3.78 1.70 -14.22
C ILE A 230 2.37 1.58 -13.66
N GLY A 231 1.36 2.07 -14.37
CA GLY A 231 -0.02 2.00 -13.91
C GLY A 231 -0.99 1.50 -14.97
N PHE A 232 -2.07 0.88 -14.52
CA PHE A 232 -3.20 0.51 -15.38
C PHE A 232 -4.50 1.09 -14.82
N GLU A 233 -5.35 1.59 -15.69
CA GLU A 233 -6.70 2.03 -15.35
C GLU A 233 -7.64 1.64 -16.49
N LEU A 234 -8.65 0.83 -16.15
CA LEU A 234 -9.59 0.31 -17.13
C LEU A 234 -10.62 1.37 -17.54
N ASN A 235 -11.10 2.15 -16.56
CA ASN A 235 -12.10 3.18 -16.80
C ASN A 235 -11.47 4.40 -17.47
N LYS A 236 -11.93 4.69 -18.71
CA LYS A 236 -11.39 5.78 -19.52
C LYS A 236 -11.52 7.14 -18.86
N GLU A 237 -12.61 7.41 -18.15
CA GLU A 237 -12.82 8.70 -17.49
C GLU A 237 -11.84 8.90 -16.34
N TYR A 238 -11.63 7.87 -15.49
CA TYR A 238 -10.65 7.92 -14.41
C TYR A 238 -9.22 8.00 -14.97
N TYR A 239 -8.91 7.27 -16.01
CA TYR A 239 -7.64 7.36 -16.71
C TYR A 239 -7.33 8.78 -17.18
N ASP A 240 -8.28 9.45 -17.86
CA ASP A 240 -8.07 10.80 -18.38
C ASP A 240 -7.87 11.83 -17.24
N LYS A 241 -8.64 11.70 -16.16
CA LYS A 241 -8.49 12.54 -14.96
C LYS A 241 -7.15 12.30 -14.26
N ALA A 242 -6.73 11.03 -14.12
CA ALA A 242 -5.44 10.68 -13.54
C ALA A 242 -4.28 11.24 -14.36
N CYS A 243 -4.31 11.09 -15.68
CA CYS A 243 -3.29 11.66 -16.58
C CYS A 243 -3.17 13.18 -16.46
N LYS A 244 -4.30 13.89 -16.36
CA LYS A 244 -4.29 15.35 -16.12
C LYS A 244 -3.65 15.70 -14.77
N ARG A 245 -4.01 14.98 -13.71
CA ARG A 245 -3.48 15.18 -12.36
C ARG A 245 -1.96 14.95 -12.33
N ILE A 246 -1.49 13.87 -12.94
CA ILE A 246 -0.05 13.55 -13.04
C ILE A 246 0.69 14.62 -13.83
N LYS A 247 0.14 15.05 -14.96
CA LYS A 247 0.76 16.13 -15.75
C LYS A 247 0.93 17.40 -14.95
N LEU A 248 -0.07 17.80 -14.16
CA LEU A 248 0.02 18.96 -13.28
C LEU A 248 1.09 18.78 -12.20
N GLU A 249 1.19 17.61 -11.59
CA GLU A 249 2.23 17.29 -10.59
C GLU A 249 3.63 17.40 -11.19
N MET A 250 3.85 16.84 -12.39
CA MET A 250 5.14 16.88 -13.09
C MET A 250 5.55 18.32 -13.51
N MET A 251 4.58 19.23 -13.67
CA MET A 251 4.84 20.63 -14.01
C MET A 251 5.18 21.51 -12.80
N GLN A 252 4.90 21.01 -11.58
CA GLN A 252 5.29 21.74 -10.37
C GLN A 252 6.80 21.64 -10.22
N PRO A 253 7.53 22.76 -10.10
CA PRO A 253 8.95 22.71 -9.79
C PRO A 253 9.09 21.99 -8.44
N SER A 254 9.99 20.99 -8.37
CA SER A 254 10.31 20.34 -7.12
C SER A 254 10.79 21.42 -6.13
N LEU A 255 10.02 21.65 -5.08
CA LEU A 255 10.33 22.60 -4.01
C LEU A 255 11.39 22.06 -3.03
N PHE A 256 12.19 21.05 -3.48
CA PHE A 256 13.24 20.44 -2.65
C PHE A 256 14.51 20.16 -3.46
#